data_28a277fa3975b5ee3cc1ef4d19c3b796
#
_entry.id   28a277fa3975b5ee3cc1ef4d19c3b796
#
_cell.length_a   1.000
_cell.length_b   1.000
_cell.length_c   1.000
_cell.angle_alpha   90.00
_cell.angle_beta   90.00
_cell.angle_gamma   90.00
#
_symmetry.space_group_name_H-M   'P 1'
#
loop_
_entity.id
_entity.type
_entity.pdbx_description
1 polymer ?
#
loop_
_entity_poly.entity_id
_entity_poly.type
_entity_poly.pdbx_seq_one_letter_code
_entity_poly.pdbx_strand_id
1 'polypeptide(L)' 'MPAVNALYRQAMKLTNNPDDAQDLVQDTFERGFKAFDSFEDGSNFEAWMTTIERNAYFNQYAKAKRRP' A
#
# COMPACT_ATOMS: atom_id res chain seq x y z
N MET A 1 2.65 -13.08 8.76
CA MET A 1 1.94 -11.94 9.37
C MET A 1 0.63 -11.70 8.64
N PRO A 2 -0.50 -11.65 9.38
CA PRO A 2 -1.80 -11.45 8.72
C PRO A 2 -1.90 -10.18 7.90
N ALA A 3 -1.25 -9.11 8.34
CA ALA A 3 -1.29 -7.83 7.62
C ALA A 3 -0.67 -7.93 6.23
N VAL A 4 0.39 -8.73 6.07
CA VAL A 4 1.04 -8.90 4.76
C VAL A 4 0.08 -9.55 3.78
N ASN A 5 -0.63 -10.59 4.22
CA ASN A 5 -1.58 -11.27 3.36
C ASN A 5 -2.73 -10.36 2.94
N ALA A 6 -3.24 -9.56 3.89
CA ALA A 6 -4.31 -8.61 3.61
C ALA A 6 -3.88 -7.55 2.61
N LEU A 7 -2.66 -7.03 2.78
CA LEU A 7 -2.11 -6.04 1.86
C LEU A 7 -1.92 -6.61 0.47
N TYR A 8 -1.41 -7.84 0.37
CA TYR A 8 -1.23 -8.48 -0.92
C TYR A 8 -2.57 -8.68 -1.64
N ARG A 9 -3.58 -9.16 -0.91
CA ARG A 9 -4.91 -9.35 -1.49
C ARG A 9 -5.48 -8.04 -2.02
N GLN A 10 -5.35 -6.97 -1.24
CA GLN A 10 -5.82 -5.66 -1.66
C GLN A 10 -5.05 -5.16 -2.88
N ALA A 11 -3.74 -5.35 -2.88
CA ALA A 11 -2.90 -4.97 -4.00
C ALA A 11 -3.33 -5.70 -5.27
N MET A 12 -3.65 -7.00 -5.15
CA MET A 12 -4.13 -7.76 -6.30
C MET A 12 -5.47 -7.23 -6.81
N LYS A 13 -6.35 -6.83 -5.91
CA LYS A 13 -7.63 -6.26 -6.31
C LYS A 13 -7.45 -4.92 -7.04
N LEU A 14 -6.49 -4.13 -6.60
CA LEU A 14 -6.26 -2.80 -7.18
C LEU A 14 -5.52 -2.89 -8.51
N THR A 15 -4.53 -3.76 -8.61
CA THR A 15 -3.65 -3.82 -9.80
C THR A 15 -4.03 -4.91 -10.78
N ASN A 16 -4.68 -5.96 -10.32
CA ASN A 16 -5.04 -7.13 -11.10
C ASN A 16 -3.82 -7.75 -11.83
N ASN A 17 -2.65 -7.63 -11.21
CA ASN A 17 -1.39 -8.10 -11.77
C ASN A 17 -0.44 -8.46 -10.63
N PRO A 18 0.09 -9.71 -10.57
CA PRO A 18 0.95 -10.12 -9.45
C PRO A 18 2.22 -9.29 -9.29
N ASP A 19 2.85 -8.93 -10.40
CA ASP A 19 4.09 -8.14 -10.35
C ASP A 19 3.80 -6.74 -9.81
N ASP A 20 2.76 -6.12 -10.32
CA ASP A 20 2.35 -4.80 -9.84
C ASP A 20 1.90 -4.85 -8.38
N ALA A 21 1.22 -5.94 -7.99
CA ALA A 21 0.79 -6.12 -6.61
C ALA A 21 1.98 -6.20 -5.66
N GLN A 22 3.02 -6.94 -6.04
CA GLN A 22 4.23 -7.03 -5.23
C GLN A 22 4.89 -5.66 -5.07
N ASP A 23 5.01 -4.93 -6.16
CA ASP A 23 5.58 -3.59 -6.12
C ASP A 23 4.77 -2.67 -5.23
N LEU A 24 3.45 -2.76 -5.32
CA LEU A 24 2.57 -1.94 -4.49
C LEU A 24 2.70 -2.28 -3.01
N VAL A 25 2.76 -3.56 -2.68
CA VAL A 25 2.95 -3.98 -1.29
C VAL A 25 4.29 -3.47 -0.76
N GLN A 26 5.35 -3.61 -1.54
CA GLN A 26 6.67 -3.14 -1.13
C GLN A 26 6.68 -1.64 -0.93
N ASP A 27 6.10 -0.88 -1.85
CA ASP A 27 6.00 0.57 -1.71
C ASP A 27 5.20 0.95 -0.46
N THR A 28 4.14 0.18 -0.19
CA THR A 28 3.32 0.40 1.01
C THR A 28 4.13 0.24 2.28
N PHE A 29 4.95 -0.80 2.35
CA PHE A 29 5.81 -1.02 3.51
C PHE A 29 6.83 0.09 3.67
N GLU A 30 7.42 0.55 2.59
CA GLU A 30 8.38 1.66 2.65
C GLU A 30 7.71 2.93 3.17
N ARG A 31 6.54 3.25 2.67
CA ARG A 31 5.78 4.42 3.11
C ARG A 31 5.35 4.29 4.56
N GLY A 32 4.88 3.09 4.93
CA GLY A 32 4.48 2.83 6.31
C GLY A 32 5.64 2.95 7.27
N PHE A 33 6.81 2.47 6.88
CA PHE A 33 8.01 2.57 7.70
C PHE A 33 8.39 4.03 7.94
N LYS A 34 8.35 4.84 6.90
CA LYS A 34 8.67 6.27 7.03
C LYS A 34 7.64 7.02 7.85
N ALA A 35 6.39 6.61 7.79
CA ALA A 35 5.30 7.29 8.48
C ALA A 35 4.97 6.67 9.84
N PHE A 36 5.78 5.70 10.29
CA PHE A 36 5.47 4.96 11.51
C PHE A 36 5.39 5.85 12.74
N ASP A 37 6.14 6.93 12.75
CA ASP A 37 6.10 7.89 13.85
C ASP A 37 4.72 8.53 14.01
N SER A 38 3.94 8.59 12.95
CA SER A 38 2.60 9.16 13.00
C SER A 38 1.52 8.12 13.32
N PHE A 39 1.90 6.85 13.45
CA PHE A 39 0.96 5.80 13.82
C PHE A 39 0.63 5.90 15.31
N GLU A 40 -0.66 6.01 15.64
CA GLU A 40 -1.10 6.10 17.02
C GLU A 40 -1.21 4.72 17.64
N ASP A 41 -0.65 4.58 18.86
CA ASP A 41 -0.80 3.35 19.63
C ASP A 41 -2.29 3.09 19.90
N GLY A 42 -2.68 1.85 19.74
CA GLY A 42 -4.07 1.45 19.92
C GLY A 42 -4.91 1.56 18.67
N SER A 43 -4.39 2.15 17.61
CA SER A 43 -5.06 2.19 16.32
C SER A 43 -4.93 0.85 15.60
N ASN A 44 -5.83 0.60 14.65
CA ASN A 44 -5.80 -0.62 13.86
C ASN A 44 -4.68 -0.53 12.82
N PHE A 45 -3.61 -1.28 13.06
CA PHE A 45 -2.44 -1.26 12.18
C PHE A 45 -2.78 -1.68 10.76
N GLU A 46 -3.60 -2.72 10.61
CA GLU A 46 -3.99 -3.19 9.29
C GLU A 46 -4.76 -2.14 8.50
N ALA A 47 -5.71 -1.47 9.16
CA ALA A 47 -6.46 -0.40 8.51
C ALA A 47 -5.57 0.77 8.13
N TRP A 48 -4.61 1.10 8.99
CA TRP A 48 -3.65 2.16 8.73
C TRP A 48 -2.80 1.85 7.50
N MET A 49 -2.27 0.62 7.45
CA MET A 49 -1.46 0.17 6.31
C MET A 49 -2.30 0.08 5.03
N THR A 50 -3.55 -0.35 5.13
CA THR A 50 -4.45 -0.40 3.97
C THR A 50 -4.68 0.99 3.38
N THR A 51 -4.81 2.00 4.24
CA THR A 51 -4.95 3.38 3.78
C THR A 51 -3.70 3.84 3.04
N ILE A 52 -2.51 3.51 3.58
CA ILE A 52 -1.25 3.84 2.93
C ILE A 52 -1.16 3.16 1.57
N GLU A 53 -1.59 1.90 1.49
CA GLU A 53 -1.57 1.14 0.24
C GLU A 53 -2.45 1.79 -0.83
N ARG A 54 -3.64 2.21 -0.46
CA ARG A 54 -4.53 2.90 -1.39
C ARG A 54 -3.91 4.20 -1.88
N ASN A 55 -3.32 4.96 -0.98
CA ASN A 55 -2.64 6.20 -1.36
C ASN A 55 -1.47 5.94 -2.29
N ALA A 56 -0.69 4.89 -2.02
CA ALA A 56 0.42 4.50 -2.88
C ALA A 56 -0.08 4.12 -4.27
N TYR A 57 -1.17 3.37 -4.33
CA TYR A 57 -1.77 2.97 -5.59
C TYR A 57 -2.21 4.19 -6.42
N PHE A 58 -2.91 5.13 -5.78
CA PHE A 58 -3.35 6.34 -6.48
C PHE A 58 -2.18 7.17 -6.97
N ASN A 59 -1.11 7.25 -6.20
CA ASN A 59 0.09 7.96 -6.63
C ASN A 59 0.73 7.31 -7.85
N GLN A 60 0.82 5.98 -7.85
CA GLN A 60 1.36 5.24 -8.99
C GLN A 60 0.48 5.44 -10.23
N TYR A 61 -0.83 5.37 -10.04
CA TYR A 61 -1.78 5.55 -11.14
C TYR A 61 -1.67 6.96 -11.74
N ALA A 62 -1.62 7.98 -10.89
CA ALA A 62 -1.48 9.36 -11.34
C ALA A 62 -0.17 9.58 -12.09
N LYS A 63 0.91 8.94 -11.60
CA LYS A 63 2.22 9.04 -12.23
C LYS A 63 2.21 8.40 -13.62
N ALA A 64 1.55 7.25 -13.74
CA ALA A 64 1.44 6.55 -15.02
C ALA A 64 0.64 7.38 -16.03
N LYS A 65 -0.41 8.05 -15.58
CA LYS A 65 -1.24 8.89 -16.43
C LYS A 65 -0.52 10.15 -16.94
N ARG A 66 0.47 10.61 -16.17
CA ARG A 66 1.21 11.83 -16.53
C ARG A 66 2.32 11.58 -17.53
N ARG A 67 2.64 10.34 -17.79
CA ARG A 67 3.66 10.02 -18.78
C ARG A 67 3.13 10.26 -20.18
N PRO A 68 3.88 10.99 -21.00
CA PRO A 68 3.50 11.19 -22.39
C PRO A 68 3.53 9.88 -23.18
#